data_f590c670f3aca93d8287691f63134f40
#
_entry.id   f590c670f3aca93d8287691f63134f40
#
_cell.length_a   1.000
_cell.length_b   1.000
_cell.length_c   1.000
_cell.angle_alpha   90.00
_cell.angle_beta   90.00
_cell.angle_gamma   90.00
#
_symmetry.space_group_name_H-M   'P 1'
#
loop_
_entity.id
_entity.type
_entity.pdbx_description
1 polymer ?
#
loop_
_entity_poly.entity_id
_entity_poly.type
_entity_poly.pdbx_seq_one_letter_code
_entity_poly.pdbx_strand_id
1 'polypeptide(L)'
;MCKIITLFIITLFKVFSSVNAYFKKKGGLSLNYGIVAEFNPFHNGHKYLVDSLKQNENDTVTAVMSGNFVQRGEPAILDVNKRTRMALKSGVDLVLSLPFPYCSATAERFALSGVTVLDSLNCLHSLGFGSESDSPELLKECAKNLRTTDFNSLVSKLVESGVSFPTAREQAVKELFGDPPAKLLQNSNDILGVEYAKALLELNSKLDIVSVKRTGASHDSNEGEGNIRSASLIRTFIENLDEVKSFVPKESFSVLENAINEKKIIDYSKYELSLLFKLRTMSVEELRELPDVNEGLEYRIYEAVRNSTSYNELLEKIKTKRYTLSRIRRILLFAYLGVTKELLKTPVPYIRVLGFNEKGASLLKECKEKAKLPIVTRPKDLKNLDENGRRIFELECKARDLYSLCLENPDICGKEMTEKIIIL
;
A
#
# COMPACT_ATOMS: atom_id res chain seq x y z
N MET A 1 24.73 34.00 1.30
CA MET A 1 24.40 33.17 0.13
C MET A 1 25.43 32.04 -0.10
N CYS A 2 26.74 32.27 -0.15
CA CYS A 2 27.73 31.22 -0.40
C CYS A 2 27.80 30.09 0.64
N LYS A 3 27.65 30.37 1.95
CA LYS A 3 27.69 29.35 3.03
C LYS A 3 26.49 28.40 3.05
N ILE A 4 25.32 28.82 2.57
CA ILE A 4 24.12 27.99 2.50
C ILE A 4 24.22 26.99 1.34
N ILE A 5 24.77 27.45 0.19
CA ILE A 5 25.00 26.59 -0.98
C ILE A 5 26.08 25.54 -0.67
N THR A 6 27.13 25.92 0.05
CA THR A 6 28.19 24.97 0.46
C THR A 6 27.65 23.91 1.45
N LEU A 7 26.78 24.29 2.39
CA LEU A 7 26.15 23.35 3.33
C LEU A 7 25.19 22.39 2.60
N PHE A 8 24.47 22.89 1.62
CA PHE A 8 23.55 22.09 0.78
C PHE A 8 24.31 21.07 -0.07
N ILE A 9 25.42 21.48 -0.67
CA ILE A 9 26.29 20.58 -1.46
C ILE A 9 26.95 19.52 -0.57
N ILE A 10 27.39 19.89 0.65
CA ILE A 10 27.99 18.93 1.59
C ILE A 10 26.95 17.94 2.11
N THR A 11 25.70 18.36 2.32
CA THR A 11 24.61 17.47 2.75
C THR A 11 24.20 16.53 1.59
N LEU A 12 24.09 17.03 0.36
CA LEU A 12 23.89 16.18 -0.83
C LEU A 12 25.04 15.18 -1.01
N PHE A 13 26.29 15.59 -0.83
CA PHE A 13 27.45 14.70 -0.92
C PHE A 13 27.45 13.63 0.20
N LYS A 14 27.00 13.95 1.40
CA LYS A 14 26.90 12.96 2.52
C LYS A 14 25.76 11.96 2.28
N VAL A 15 24.60 12.38 1.76
CA VAL A 15 23.51 11.50 1.38
C VAL A 15 23.92 10.60 0.23
N PHE A 16 24.55 11.17 -0.82
CA PHE A 16 25.15 10.37 -1.91
C PHE A 16 26.24 9.41 -1.43
N SER A 17 27.01 9.79 -0.41
CA SER A 17 28.10 8.94 0.09
C SER A 17 27.60 7.79 0.96
N SER A 18 26.49 7.93 1.71
CA SER A 18 25.94 6.84 2.53
C SER A 18 25.25 5.77 1.65
N VAL A 19 24.50 6.20 0.63
CA VAL A 19 23.91 5.31 -0.38
C VAL A 19 25.02 4.63 -1.19
N ASN A 20 26.02 5.39 -1.68
CA ASN A 20 27.20 4.85 -2.38
C ASN A 20 28.08 3.95 -1.49
N ALA A 21 28.17 4.19 -0.19
CA ALA A 21 28.96 3.33 0.72
C ALA A 21 28.28 1.96 0.93
N TYR A 22 26.93 1.92 0.97
CA TYR A 22 26.18 0.67 0.99
C TYR A 22 26.41 -0.13 -0.31
N PHE A 23 26.38 0.54 -1.47
CA PHE A 23 26.58 -0.07 -2.79
C PHE A 23 28.04 -0.46 -3.05
N LYS A 24 29.04 0.32 -2.61
CA LYS A 24 30.46 -0.03 -2.72
C LYS A 24 30.88 -1.25 -1.89
N LYS A 25 30.14 -1.54 -0.81
CA LYS A 25 30.43 -2.68 0.07
C LYS A 25 30.03 -4.03 -0.54
N LYS A 26 29.14 -4.07 -1.56
CA LYS A 26 28.66 -5.29 -2.24
C LYS A 26 29.25 -5.50 -3.66
N GLY A 27 30.33 -4.84 -4.00
CA GLY A 27 31.21 -5.06 -5.17
C GLY A 27 30.57 -5.79 -6.36
N GLY A 28 29.93 -5.09 -7.30
CA GLY A 28 29.59 -5.60 -8.63
C GLY A 28 28.46 -6.66 -8.73
N LEU A 29 27.84 -7.07 -7.61
CA LEU A 29 26.70 -8.01 -7.61
C LEU A 29 25.41 -7.26 -7.93
N SER A 30 24.56 -7.82 -8.79
CA SER A 30 23.21 -7.31 -9.02
C SER A 30 22.36 -7.46 -7.76
N LEU A 31 21.57 -6.44 -7.44
CA LEU A 31 20.70 -6.44 -6.27
C LEU A 31 19.22 -6.53 -6.69
N ASN A 32 18.48 -7.37 -5.98
CA ASN A 32 17.06 -7.57 -6.16
C ASN A 32 16.32 -6.84 -5.03
N TYR A 33 15.57 -5.79 -5.36
CA TYR A 33 14.82 -4.97 -4.41
C TYR A 33 13.34 -5.35 -4.43
N GLY A 34 12.72 -5.36 -3.25
CA GLY A 34 11.28 -5.42 -3.09
C GLY A 34 10.73 -4.05 -2.69
N ILE A 35 9.57 -3.69 -3.18
CA ILE A 35 8.79 -2.52 -2.71
C ILE A 35 7.34 -2.93 -2.48
N VAL A 36 6.67 -2.27 -1.52
CA VAL A 36 5.21 -2.38 -1.34
C VAL A 36 4.57 -1.08 -1.79
N ALA A 37 3.57 -1.15 -2.67
CA ALA A 37 3.03 0.03 -3.33
C ALA A 37 1.52 -0.08 -3.62
N GLU A 38 0.89 1.06 -3.87
CA GLU A 38 -0.48 1.15 -4.39
C GLU A 38 -0.52 1.55 -5.86
N PHE A 39 0.40 2.44 -6.28
CA PHE A 39 0.44 3.01 -7.63
C PHE A 39 -0.92 3.55 -8.09
N ASN A 40 -1.53 4.43 -7.33
CA ASN A 40 -2.89 4.90 -7.53
C ASN A 40 -3.00 6.40 -7.90
N PRO A 41 -2.60 6.81 -9.13
CA PRO A 41 -1.85 6.08 -10.16
C PRO A 41 -0.33 6.02 -9.91
N PHE A 42 0.42 5.34 -10.79
CA PHE A 42 1.87 5.42 -10.83
C PHE A 42 2.29 6.84 -11.28
N HIS A 43 3.17 7.49 -10.53
CA HIS A 43 3.57 8.89 -10.76
C HIS A 43 5.09 9.09 -10.64
N ASN A 44 5.57 10.31 -10.94
CA ASN A 44 7.00 10.62 -10.95
C ASN A 44 7.71 10.33 -9.63
N GLY A 45 7.04 10.46 -8.48
CA GLY A 45 7.62 10.06 -7.19
C GLY A 45 7.88 8.56 -7.06
N HIS A 46 7.02 7.71 -7.67
CA HIS A 46 7.27 6.28 -7.75
C HIS A 46 8.41 5.93 -8.71
N LYS A 47 8.47 6.65 -9.85
CA LYS A 47 9.58 6.53 -10.81
C LYS A 47 10.91 6.89 -10.15
N TYR A 48 10.95 7.99 -9.39
CA TYR A 48 12.13 8.40 -8.63
C TYR A 48 12.59 7.32 -7.64
N LEU A 49 11.67 6.68 -6.90
CA LEU A 49 12.01 5.56 -6.01
C LEU A 49 12.61 4.39 -6.78
N VAL A 50 11.98 3.96 -7.87
CA VAL A 50 12.45 2.83 -8.69
C VAL A 50 13.85 3.12 -9.24
N ASP A 51 14.08 4.32 -9.80
CA ASP A 51 15.37 4.71 -10.35
C ASP A 51 16.46 4.84 -9.28
N SER A 52 16.09 5.32 -8.08
CA SER A 52 17.03 5.42 -6.95
C SER A 52 17.48 4.05 -6.42
N LEU A 53 16.63 3.02 -6.54
CA LEU A 53 16.99 1.66 -6.16
C LEU A 53 17.85 0.97 -7.23
N LYS A 54 17.60 1.21 -8.51
CA LYS A 54 18.32 0.57 -9.64
C LYS A 54 19.59 1.36 -9.98
N GLN A 55 20.67 1.11 -9.24
CA GLN A 55 21.96 1.79 -9.45
C GLN A 55 22.85 1.09 -10.48
N ASN A 56 22.57 -0.20 -10.76
CA ASN A 56 23.29 -0.97 -11.76
C ASN A 56 22.29 -1.52 -12.80
N GLU A 57 22.78 -1.76 -13.99
CA GLU A 57 21.97 -2.25 -15.10
C GLU A 57 21.23 -3.56 -14.75
N ASN A 58 21.87 -4.44 -13.98
CA ASN A 58 21.30 -5.74 -13.61
C ASN A 58 20.46 -5.72 -12.34
N ASP A 59 20.33 -4.57 -11.68
CA ASP A 59 19.44 -4.45 -10.51
C ASP A 59 17.98 -4.60 -10.93
N THR A 60 17.19 -5.26 -10.06
CA THR A 60 15.77 -5.50 -10.30
C THR A 60 14.89 -4.90 -9.20
N VAL A 61 13.68 -4.48 -9.56
CA VAL A 61 12.65 -4.04 -8.61
C VAL A 61 11.41 -4.89 -8.77
N THR A 62 11.05 -5.59 -7.67
CA THR A 62 9.78 -6.32 -7.52
C THR A 62 8.80 -5.48 -6.71
N ALA A 63 7.63 -5.19 -7.25
CA ALA A 63 6.57 -4.48 -6.53
C ALA A 63 5.48 -5.45 -6.07
N VAL A 64 5.16 -5.43 -4.77
CA VAL A 64 3.92 -6.01 -4.23
C VAL A 64 2.90 -4.89 -4.20
N MET A 65 1.89 -4.99 -5.07
CA MET A 65 0.95 -3.91 -5.36
C MET A 65 -0.46 -4.25 -4.89
N SER A 66 -1.13 -3.30 -4.25
CA SER A 66 -2.55 -3.39 -3.92
C SER A 66 -3.40 -3.77 -5.12
N GLY A 67 -4.38 -4.66 -4.93
CA GLY A 67 -5.37 -5.02 -5.93
C GLY A 67 -6.25 -3.85 -6.36
N ASN A 68 -7.54 -4.08 -6.60
CA ASN A 68 -8.46 -3.04 -7.07
C ASN A 68 -8.91 -2.06 -5.96
N PHE A 69 -8.59 -2.35 -4.71
CA PHE A 69 -8.83 -1.48 -3.56
C PHE A 69 -7.51 -1.19 -2.85
N VAL A 70 -7.42 -0.03 -2.22
CA VAL A 70 -6.19 0.48 -1.61
C VAL A 70 -6.28 0.57 -0.10
N GLN A 71 -5.16 0.79 0.57
CA GLN A 71 -5.01 0.75 2.02
C GLN A 71 -5.95 1.73 2.76
N ARG A 72 -6.29 2.84 2.14
CA ARG A 72 -7.21 3.83 2.72
C ARG A 72 -8.69 3.43 2.68
N GLY A 73 -9.02 2.25 2.15
CA GLY A 73 -10.38 1.72 2.11
C GLY A 73 -11.21 2.30 0.95
N GLU A 74 -10.58 2.57 -0.18
CA GLU A 74 -11.19 3.13 -1.38
C GLU A 74 -10.86 2.29 -2.60
N PRO A 75 -11.69 2.34 -3.68
CA PRO A 75 -11.31 1.77 -4.96
C PRO A 75 -10.13 2.54 -5.56
N ALA A 76 -9.22 1.84 -6.21
CA ALA A 76 -8.16 2.46 -6.99
C ALA A 76 -8.74 3.13 -8.24
N ILE A 77 -8.15 4.27 -8.67
CA ILE A 77 -8.65 5.02 -9.85
C ILE A 77 -8.64 4.18 -11.14
N LEU A 78 -7.70 3.27 -11.25
CA LEU A 78 -7.54 2.31 -12.35
C LEU A 78 -7.53 0.89 -11.81
N ASP A 79 -7.98 -0.07 -12.61
CA ASP A 79 -7.87 -1.48 -12.27
C ASP A 79 -6.42 -1.94 -12.09
N VAL A 80 -6.25 -3.09 -11.44
CA VAL A 80 -4.94 -3.65 -11.10
C VAL A 80 -4.08 -3.90 -12.34
N ASN A 81 -4.66 -4.29 -13.47
CA ASN A 81 -3.90 -4.61 -14.68
C ASN A 81 -3.35 -3.37 -15.37
N LYS A 82 -4.15 -2.29 -15.44
CA LYS A 82 -3.67 -1.00 -15.95
C LYS A 82 -2.53 -0.47 -15.08
N ARG A 83 -2.66 -0.52 -13.75
CA ARG A 83 -1.59 -0.09 -12.83
C ARG A 83 -0.36 -0.99 -12.92
N THR A 84 -0.52 -2.30 -13.12
CA THR A 84 0.60 -3.23 -13.41
C THR A 84 1.34 -2.82 -14.68
N ARG A 85 0.60 -2.52 -15.76
CA ARG A 85 1.20 -2.07 -17.03
C ARG A 85 1.94 -0.75 -16.87
N MET A 86 1.37 0.20 -16.11
CA MET A 86 2.07 1.47 -15.80
C MET A 86 3.38 1.22 -15.06
N ALA A 87 3.38 0.38 -14.03
CA ALA A 87 4.56 0.06 -13.24
C ALA A 87 5.66 -0.59 -14.07
N LEU A 88 5.32 -1.63 -14.86
CA LEU A 88 6.28 -2.32 -15.73
C LEU A 88 6.88 -1.38 -16.79
N LYS A 89 6.05 -0.58 -17.46
CA LYS A 89 6.52 0.42 -18.44
C LYS A 89 7.41 1.51 -17.82
N SER A 90 7.31 1.71 -16.51
CA SER A 90 8.07 2.75 -15.78
C SER A 90 9.25 2.19 -14.97
N GLY A 91 9.68 0.96 -15.24
CA GLY A 91 10.95 0.41 -14.74
C GLY A 91 10.84 -0.61 -13.61
N VAL A 92 9.65 -0.96 -13.15
CA VAL A 92 9.44 -2.13 -12.28
C VAL A 92 9.59 -3.40 -13.12
N ASP A 93 10.25 -4.43 -12.59
CA ASP A 93 10.57 -5.64 -13.36
C ASP A 93 9.58 -6.78 -13.12
N LEU A 94 9.07 -6.90 -11.89
CA LEU A 94 8.10 -7.91 -11.49
C LEU A 94 7.02 -7.25 -10.62
N VAL A 95 5.75 -7.48 -10.95
CA VAL A 95 4.61 -7.00 -10.16
C VAL A 95 3.83 -8.18 -9.62
N LEU A 96 3.68 -8.20 -8.31
CA LEU A 96 2.92 -9.19 -7.55
C LEU A 96 1.69 -8.53 -6.93
N SER A 97 0.63 -9.30 -6.70
CA SER A 97 -0.55 -8.81 -5.98
C SER A 97 -0.30 -8.84 -4.47
N LEU A 98 -0.68 -7.76 -3.79
CA LEU A 98 -1.04 -7.83 -2.38
C LEU A 98 -2.53 -8.17 -2.31
N PRO A 99 -2.89 -9.42 -1.95
CA PRO A 99 -4.27 -9.86 -2.04
C PRO A 99 -5.24 -9.05 -1.17
N PHE A 100 -6.47 -8.91 -1.62
CA PHE A 100 -7.55 -8.47 -0.74
C PHE A 100 -7.91 -9.61 0.23
N PRO A 101 -8.07 -9.36 1.57
CA PRO A 101 -8.33 -8.06 2.20
C PRO A 101 -7.07 -7.32 2.70
N TYR A 102 -5.89 -7.88 2.60
CA TYR A 102 -4.65 -7.35 3.20
C TYR A 102 -4.26 -5.98 2.63
N CYS A 103 -4.50 -5.76 1.34
CA CYS A 103 -4.19 -4.48 0.67
C CYS A 103 -5.01 -3.30 1.19
N SER A 104 -6.11 -3.55 1.91
CA SER A 104 -7.00 -2.53 2.48
C SER A 104 -7.08 -2.61 4.02
N ALA A 105 -6.08 -3.20 4.66
CA ALA A 105 -6.03 -3.37 6.10
C ALA A 105 -5.36 -2.16 6.83
N THR A 106 -5.18 -2.27 8.15
CA THR A 106 -4.38 -1.29 8.92
C THR A 106 -2.95 -1.23 8.40
N ALA A 107 -2.24 -0.12 8.66
CA ALA A 107 -0.84 0.05 8.22
C ALA A 107 0.05 -1.12 8.66
N GLU A 108 -0.13 -1.60 9.89
CA GLU A 108 0.57 -2.77 10.42
C GLU A 108 0.30 -4.03 9.61
N ARG A 109 -0.98 -4.36 9.38
CA ARG A 109 -1.37 -5.57 8.66
C ARG A 109 -1.02 -5.49 7.16
N PHE A 110 -1.17 -4.31 6.56
CA PHE A 110 -0.74 -4.03 5.20
C PHE A 110 0.77 -4.25 5.04
N ALA A 111 1.58 -3.67 5.93
CA ALA A 111 3.03 -3.81 5.92
C ALA A 111 3.45 -5.27 6.15
N LEU A 112 2.92 -5.93 7.18
CA LEU A 112 3.22 -7.34 7.45
C LEU A 112 2.90 -8.22 6.25
N SER A 113 1.73 -8.03 5.64
CA SER A 113 1.31 -8.86 4.50
C SER A 113 2.16 -8.60 3.26
N GLY A 114 2.47 -7.32 2.96
CA GLY A 114 3.35 -6.96 1.84
C GLY A 114 4.77 -7.49 2.00
N VAL A 115 5.34 -7.36 3.19
CA VAL A 115 6.68 -7.91 3.52
C VAL A 115 6.66 -9.44 3.51
N THR A 116 5.57 -10.09 3.96
CA THR A 116 5.43 -11.55 3.88
C THR A 116 5.51 -12.04 2.44
N VAL A 117 4.84 -11.37 1.49
CA VAL A 117 4.93 -11.73 0.06
C VAL A 117 6.36 -11.57 -0.45
N LEU A 118 7.04 -10.45 -0.14
CA LEU A 118 8.41 -10.20 -0.57
C LEU A 118 9.41 -11.19 0.05
N ASP A 119 9.35 -11.39 1.35
CA ASP A 119 10.25 -12.34 2.06
C ASP A 119 10.04 -13.79 1.58
N SER A 120 8.79 -14.12 1.25
CA SER A 120 8.45 -15.47 0.76
C SER A 120 9.00 -15.79 -0.62
N LEU A 121 9.44 -14.81 -1.42
CA LEU A 121 10.18 -15.06 -2.67
C LEU A 121 11.56 -15.65 -2.39
N ASN A 122 12.17 -15.33 -1.26
CA ASN A 122 13.47 -15.83 -0.80
C ASN A 122 14.63 -15.65 -1.81
N CYS A 123 14.56 -14.58 -2.62
CA CYS A 123 15.54 -14.22 -3.65
C CYS A 123 15.79 -12.70 -3.71
N LEU A 124 15.14 -11.93 -2.84
CA LEU A 124 15.36 -10.50 -2.73
C LEU A 124 16.46 -10.20 -1.70
N HIS A 125 17.09 -9.03 -1.84
CA HIS A 125 18.15 -8.56 -0.95
C HIS A 125 17.67 -7.48 0.02
N SER A 126 16.79 -6.59 -0.44
CA SER A 126 16.40 -5.43 0.35
C SER A 126 14.95 -5.03 0.09
N LEU A 127 14.33 -4.44 1.09
CA LEU A 127 13.06 -3.74 1.02
C LEU A 127 13.31 -2.25 0.85
N GLY A 128 12.88 -1.68 -0.28
CA GLY A 128 13.01 -0.25 -0.60
C GLY A 128 11.70 0.50 -0.38
N PHE A 129 11.77 1.72 0.13
CA PHE A 129 10.60 2.63 0.22
C PHE A 129 11.03 4.09 0.34
N GLY A 130 10.10 5.00 0.01
CA GLY A 130 10.29 6.43 0.24
C GLY A 130 10.07 6.80 1.70
N SER A 131 10.92 7.63 2.29
CA SER A 131 10.89 8.06 3.69
C SER A 131 11.08 9.57 3.80
N GLU A 132 10.39 10.21 4.72
CA GLU A 132 10.57 11.62 5.01
C GLU A 132 11.84 11.84 5.86
N SER A 133 12.14 10.94 6.76
CA SER A 133 13.34 11.01 7.64
C SER A 133 14.60 10.53 6.94
N ASP A 134 14.49 9.56 6.04
CA ASP A 134 15.61 8.89 5.38
C ASP A 134 16.64 8.33 6.37
N SER A 135 16.16 7.70 7.43
CA SER A 135 16.98 7.15 8.50
C SER A 135 16.61 5.69 8.80
N PRO A 136 17.14 4.71 8.03
CA PRO A 136 16.86 3.29 8.23
C PRO A 136 17.13 2.81 9.66
N GLU A 137 18.18 3.31 10.28
CA GLU A 137 18.56 2.90 11.64
C GLU A 137 17.54 3.35 12.68
N LEU A 138 17.08 4.62 12.58
CA LEU A 138 16.05 5.15 13.48
C LEU A 138 14.70 4.44 13.29
N LEU A 139 14.35 4.09 12.03
CA LEU A 139 13.15 3.30 11.73
C LEU A 139 13.22 1.91 12.36
N LYS A 140 14.36 1.22 12.26
CA LYS A 140 14.59 -0.10 12.89
C LYS A 140 14.56 0.00 14.42
N GLU A 141 15.14 1.03 15.00
CA GLU A 141 15.09 1.30 16.43
C GLU A 141 13.66 1.52 16.91
N CYS A 142 12.94 2.42 16.27
CA CYS A 142 11.52 2.67 16.58
C CYS A 142 10.69 1.38 16.49
N ALA A 143 10.89 0.57 15.46
CA ALA A 143 10.19 -0.72 15.31
C ALA A 143 10.46 -1.69 16.48
N LYS A 144 11.69 -1.73 17.02
CA LYS A 144 12.02 -2.52 18.23
C LYS A 144 11.29 -1.96 19.46
N ASN A 145 11.28 -0.65 19.62
CA ASN A 145 10.66 0.06 20.73
C ASN A 145 9.15 -0.20 20.81
N LEU A 146 8.46 -0.22 19.65
CA LEU A 146 7.03 -0.52 19.57
C LEU A 146 6.64 -1.97 19.95
N ARG A 147 7.60 -2.84 20.15
CA ARG A 147 7.37 -4.25 20.56
C ARG A 147 7.60 -4.48 22.05
N THR A 148 8.00 -3.49 22.80
CA THR A 148 8.25 -3.61 24.25
C THR A 148 6.95 -3.68 25.05
N THR A 149 6.99 -4.35 26.20
CA THR A 149 5.86 -4.45 27.12
C THR A 149 5.47 -3.09 27.68
N ASP A 150 6.46 -2.26 28.02
CA ASP A 150 6.23 -0.93 28.59
C ASP A 150 5.48 -0.03 27.61
N PHE A 151 5.89 -0.05 26.33
CA PHE A 151 5.16 0.68 25.28
C PHE A 151 3.71 0.23 25.16
N ASN A 152 3.44 -1.08 25.07
CA ASN A 152 2.09 -1.61 24.94
C ASN A 152 1.23 -1.25 26.16
N SER A 153 1.78 -1.34 27.36
CA SER A 153 1.08 -0.99 28.60
C SER A 153 0.73 0.50 28.66
N LEU A 154 1.65 1.37 28.23
CA LEU A 154 1.40 2.82 28.22
C LEU A 154 0.36 3.21 27.17
N VAL A 155 0.45 2.63 25.95
CA VAL A 155 -0.55 2.87 24.89
C VAL A 155 -1.93 2.44 25.36
N SER A 156 -2.08 1.26 25.99
CA SER A 156 -3.37 0.79 26.51
C SER A 156 -3.97 1.77 27.51
N LYS A 157 -3.17 2.24 28.50
CA LYS A 157 -3.61 3.24 29.49
C LYS A 157 -4.09 4.54 28.83
N LEU A 158 -3.34 5.04 27.83
CA LEU A 158 -3.70 6.27 27.12
C LEU A 158 -5.00 6.11 26.31
N VAL A 159 -5.18 4.96 25.66
CA VAL A 159 -6.42 4.66 24.90
C VAL A 159 -7.61 4.53 25.85
N GLU A 160 -7.46 3.86 27.00
CA GLU A 160 -8.49 3.75 28.05
C GLU A 160 -8.89 5.12 28.59
N SER A 161 -7.95 6.08 28.69
CA SER A 161 -8.24 7.47 29.08
C SER A 161 -8.94 8.30 27.99
N GLY A 162 -9.22 7.71 26.81
CA GLY A 162 -9.94 8.35 25.70
C GLY A 162 -9.05 8.99 24.63
N VAL A 163 -7.73 8.82 24.70
CA VAL A 163 -6.81 9.28 23.66
C VAL A 163 -6.93 8.40 22.43
N SER A 164 -6.90 8.98 21.21
CA SER A 164 -6.93 8.20 19.99
C SER A 164 -5.68 7.30 19.87
N PHE A 165 -5.82 6.10 19.29
CA PHE A 165 -4.69 5.17 19.16
C PHE A 165 -3.45 5.78 18.48
N PRO A 166 -3.55 6.53 17.36
CA PRO A 166 -2.37 7.17 16.76
C PRO A 166 -1.69 8.15 17.70
N THR A 167 -2.46 8.99 18.41
CA THR A 167 -1.94 9.96 19.39
C THR A 167 -1.33 9.26 20.60
N ALA A 168 -1.98 8.24 21.14
CA ALA A 168 -1.47 7.45 22.26
C ALA A 168 -0.14 6.78 21.92
N ARG A 169 -0.03 6.26 20.70
CA ARG A 169 1.18 5.63 20.17
C ARG A 169 2.35 6.62 20.06
N GLU A 170 2.12 7.82 19.53
CA GLU A 170 3.13 8.89 19.44
C GLU A 170 3.55 9.36 20.83
N GLN A 171 2.60 9.62 21.74
CA GLN A 171 2.87 10.04 23.10
C GLN A 171 3.69 9.01 23.89
N ALA A 172 3.33 7.72 23.79
CA ALA A 172 4.05 6.64 24.44
C ALA A 172 5.49 6.51 23.93
N VAL A 173 5.71 6.65 22.61
CA VAL A 173 7.08 6.67 22.05
C VAL A 173 7.86 7.86 22.54
N LYS A 174 7.25 9.05 22.59
CA LYS A 174 7.91 10.27 23.08
C LYS A 174 8.31 10.15 24.54
N GLU A 175 7.43 9.62 25.38
CA GLU A 175 7.65 9.47 26.83
C GLU A 175 8.75 8.44 27.13
N LEU A 176 8.74 7.29 26.45
CA LEU A 176 9.64 6.18 26.74
C LEU A 176 11.00 6.28 26.01
N PHE A 177 11.02 6.85 24.80
CA PHE A 177 12.17 6.77 23.89
C PHE A 177 12.61 8.13 23.32
N GLY A 178 11.90 9.21 23.67
CA GLY A 178 12.24 10.59 23.30
C GLY A 178 11.67 11.05 21.94
N ASP A 179 12.03 12.29 21.58
CA ASP A 179 11.48 12.97 20.39
C ASP A 179 11.88 12.38 19.03
N PRO A 180 13.13 11.92 18.81
CA PRO A 180 13.52 11.47 17.46
C PRO A 180 12.65 10.33 16.93
N PRO A 181 12.40 9.20 17.63
CA PRO A 181 11.52 8.15 17.14
C PRO A 181 10.04 8.56 17.15
N ALA A 182 9.59 9.46 18.02
CA ALA A 182 8.21 9.96 18.03
C ALA A 182 7.86 10.74 16.76
N LYS A 183 8.80 11.56 16.23
CA LYS A 183 8.64 12.32 15.00
C LYS A 183 8.39 11.43 13.77
N LEU A 184 8.90 10.20 13.75
CA LEU A 184 8.62 9.25 12.69
C LEU A 184 7.12 8.91 12.58
N LEU A 185 6.43 8.89 13.72
CA LEU A 185 5.00 8.56 13.80
C LEU A 185 4.08 9.72 13.41
N GLN A 186 4.63 10.87 13.02
CA GLN A 186 3.89 12.01 12.46
C GLN A 186 3.84 12.00 10.92
N ASN A 187 4.73 11.25 10.27
CA ASN A 187 4.88 11.22 8.82
C ASN A 187 4.35 9.93 8.23
N SER A 188 3.50 10.02 7.23
CA SER A 188 2.79 8.85 6.69
C SER A 188 3.70 7.76 6.13
N ASN A 189 4.81 8.13 5.45
CA ASN A 189 5.71 7.12 4.88
C ASN A 189 6.69 6.59 5.92
N ASP A 190 7.11 7.41 6.89
CA ASP A 190 7.93 6.94 8.02
C ASP A 190 7.12 5.98 8.91
N ILE A 191 5.81 6.22 9.13
CA ILE A 191 4.91 5.25 9.80
C ILE A 191 4.96 3.91 9.08
N LEU A 192 4.79 3.88 7.74
CA LEU A 192 4.89 2.66 6.97
C LEU A 192 6.29 2.04 7.05
N GLY A 193 7.36 2.85 7.02
CA GLY A 193 8.74 2.41 7.20
C GLY A 193 8.96 1.70 8.54
N VAL A 194 8.40 2.24 9.63
CA VAL A 194 8.42 1.60 10.95
C VAL A 194 7.64 0.28 10.95
N GLU A 195 6.46 0.22 10.30
CA GLU A 195 5.68 -1.01 10.20
C GLU A 195 6.39 -2.06 9.32
N TYR A 196 7.09 -1.66 8.26
CA TYR A 196 7.93 -2.57 7.47
C TYR A 196 9.08 -3.12 8.30
N ALA A 197 9.78 -2.27 9.05
CA ALA A 197 10.86 -2.72 9.95
C ALA A 197 10.33 -3.69 11.02
N LYS A 198 9.14 -3.43 11.57
CA LYS A 198 8.48 -4.30 12.54
C LYS A 198 8.10 -5.65 11.92
N ALA A 199 7.59 -5.65 10.69
CA ALA A 199 7.29 -6.88 9.94
C ALA A 199 8.54 -7.73 9.67
N LEU A 200 9.66 -7.10 9.28
CA LEU A 200 10.93 -7.80 9.08
C LEU A 200 11.42 -8.48 10.38
N LEU A 201 11.28 -7.81 11.53
CA LEU A 201 11.61 -8.37 12.83
C LEU A 201 10.69 -9.54 13.21
N GLU A 202 9.40 -9.45 12.92
CA GLU A 202 8.41 -10.48 13.21
C GLU A 202 8.65 -11.75 12.38
N LEU A 203 9.00 -11.58 11.10
CA LEU A 203 9.27 -12.67 10.17
C LEU A 203 10.68 -13.23 10.28
N ASN A 204 11.56 -12.66 11.14
CA ASN A 204 12.99 -12.96 11.15
C ASN A 204 13.59 -12.88 9.73
N SER A 205 13.18 -11.89 8.96
CA SER A 205 13.56 -11.72 7.56
C SER A 205 15.02 -11.33 7.41
N LYS A 206 15.64 -11.80 6.31
CA LYS A 206 17.02 -11.44 5.93
C LYS A 206 17.08 -10.19 5.03
N LEU A 207 15.93 -9.60 4.69
CA LEU A 207 15.88 -8.40 3.86
C LEU A 207 16.44 -7.19 4.62
N ASP A 208 17.35 -6.47 3.99
CA ASP A 208 17.80 -5.17 4.49
C ASP A 208 16.78 -4.07 4.15
N ILE A 209 16.78 -2.98 4.92
CA ILE A 209 15.98 -1.79 4.63
C ILE A 209 16.83 -0.79 3.83
N VAL A 210 16.27 -0.29 2.74
CA VAL A 210 16.80 0.84 1.96
C VAL A 210 15.74 1.92 1.90
N SER A 211 15.95 3.03 2.60
CA SER A 211 15.10 4.21 2.46
C SER A 211 15.62 5.12 1.36
N VAL A 212 14.70 5.77 0.67
CA VAL A 212 15.00 6.79 -0.33
C VAL A 212 14.35 8.09 0.15
N LYS A 213 15.14 9.14 0.28
CA LYS A 213 14.65 10.45 0.69
C LYS A 213 13.56 10.94 -0.23
N ARG A 214 12.39 11.24 0.30
CA ARG A 214 11.33 11.85 -0.49
C ARG A 214 11.70 13.27 -0.87
N THR A 215 11.59 13.55 -2.16
CA THR A 215 11.72 14.90 -2.71
C THR A 215 10.34 15.37 -3.14
N GLY A 216 9.97 16.60 -2.81
CA GLY A 216 8.65 17.17 -3.13
C GLY A 216 7.73 17.29 -1.90
N ALA A 217 6.44 17.59 -2.13
CA ALA A 217 5.46 17.89 -1.10
C ALA A 217 5.30 16.78 -0.05
N SER A 218 5.03 17.19 1.20
CA SER A 218 4.50 16.29 2.20
C SER A 218 3.18 15.68 1.71
N HIS A 219 2.78 14.52 2.25
CA HIS A 219 1.66 13.73 1.77
C HIS A 219 0.32 14.50 1.69
N ASP A 220 0.16 15.56 2.49
CA ASP A 220 -1.06 16.34 2.62
C ASP A 220 -0.92 17.81 2.13
N SER A 221 0.24 18.21 1.55
CA SER A 221 0.41 19.55 1.03
C SER A 221 0.04 19.64 -0.46
N ASN A 222 -0.67 20.70 -0.82
CA ASN A 222 -0.95 21.07 -2.22
C ASN A 222 0.30 21.65 -2.92
N GLU A 223 1.41 21.80 -2.18
CA GLU A 223 2.66 22.38 -2.66
C GLU A 223 3.68 21.26 -2.86
N GLY A 224 4.22 21.12 -4.05
CA GLY A 224 5.33 20.23 -4.40
C GLY A 224 6.34 20.96 -5.24
N GLU A 225 7.61 20.66 -5.05
CA GLU A 225 8.65 21.19 -5.93
C GLU A 225 8.71 20.42 -7.25
N GLY A 226 8.72 21.12 -8.37
CA GLY A 226 8.87 20.54 -9.70
C GLY A 226 7.71 19.63 -10.13
N ASN A 227 8.05 18.50 -10.77
CA ASN A 227 7.11 17.56 -11.40
C ASN A 227 6.70 16.40 -10.49
N ILE A 228 6.85 16.52 -9.17
CA ILE A 228 6.43 15.48 -8.19
C ILE A 228 5.24 15.99 -7.40
N ARG A 229 4.14 15.23 -7.45
CA ARG A 229 2.91 15.47 -6.70
C ARG A 229 2.44 14.19 -6.04
N SER A 230 1.64 14.31 -4.96
CA SER A 230 1.04 13.15 -4.32
C SER A 230 -0.01 12.49 -5.22
N ALA A 231 -0.17 11.16 -5.10
CA ALA A 231 -1.22 10.45 -5.83
C ALA A 231 -2.62 10.98 -5.52
N SER A 232 -2.86 11.43 -4.28
CA SER A 232 -4.15 12.04 -3.89
C SER A 232 -4.43 13.31 -4.69
N LEU A 233 -3.45 14.19 -4.82
CA LEU A 233 -3.58 15.42 -5.57
C LEU A 233 -3.77 15.13 -7.08
N ILE A 234 -3.02 14.20 -7.65
CA ILE A 234 -3.17 13.81 -9.06
C ILE A 234 -4.60 13.33 -9.35
N ARG A 235 -5.23 12.60 -8.42
CA ARG A 235 -6.60 12.13 -8.60
C ARG A 235 -7.65 13.25 -8.59
N THR A 236 -7.39 14.41 -7.95
CA THR A 236 -8.35 15.52 -7.94
C THR A 236 -8.51 16.22 -9.29
N PHE A 237 -7.51 16.10 -10.18
CA PHE A 237 -7.57 16.66 -11.53
C PHE A 237 -7.37 15.61 -12.63
N ILE A 238 -7.79 14.36 -12.33
CA ILE A 238 -7.63 13.25 -13.27
C ILE A 238 -8.33 13.47 -14.63
N GLU A 239 -9.36 14.29 -14.66
CA GLU A 239 -10.08 14.66 -15.87
C GLU A 239 -9.33 15.71 -16.72
N ASN A 240 -8.36 16.43 -16.12
CA ASN A 240 -7.50 17.38 -16.82
C ASN A 240 -6.18 16.71 -17.22
N LEU A 241 -6.19 16.00 -18.34
CA LEU A 241 -5.05 15.24 -18.84
C LEU A 241 -3.79 16.08 -19.07
N ASP A 242 -3.94 17.33 -19.49
CA ASP A 242 -2.80 18.23 -19.74
C ASP A 242 -2.04 18.53 -18.44
N GLU A 243 -2.74 18.67 -17.35
CA GLU A 243 -2.17 18.88 -16.02
C GLU A 243 -1.52 17.60 -15.49
N VAL A 244 -2.22 16.46 -15.56
CA VAL A 244 -1.73 15.16 -15.09
C VAL A 244 -0.45 14.73 -15.80
N LYS A 245 -0.31 15.04 -17.07
CA LYS A 245 0.83 14.67 -17.93
C LYS A 245 2.19 15.06 -17.36
N SER A 246 2.27 16.18 -16.64
CA SER A 246 3.52 16.66 -16.04
C SER A 246 3.93 15.86 -14.78
N PHE A 247 3.01 15.13 -14.13
CA PHE A 247 3.23 14.44 -12.87
C PHE A 247 3.34 12.91 -12.99
N VAL A 248 3.12 12.40 -14.19
CA VAL A 248 3.13 10.96 -14.49
C VAL A 248 4.18 10.67 -15.55
N PRO A 249 4.99 9.60 -15.43
CA PRO A 249 5.94 9.23 -16.48
C PRO A 249 5.23 9.05 -17.83
N LYS A 250 5.91 9.42 -18.92
CA LYS A 250 5.34 9.39 -20.28
C LYS A 250 4.73 8.01 -20.63
N GLU A 251 5.40 6.94 -20.22
CA GLU A 251 4.98 5.56 -20.48
C GLU A 251 3.74 5.18 -19.69
N SER A 252 3.62 5.69 -18.46
CA SER A 252 2.43 5.53 -17.61
C SER A 252 1.27 6.40 -18.09
N PHE A 253 1.55 7.60 -18.58
CA PHE A 253 0.52 8.53 -19.06
C PHE A 253 -0.29 7.94 -20.22
N SER A 254 0.35 7.26 -21.17
CA SER A 254 -0.37 6.61 -22.29
C SER A 254 -1.38 5.55 -21.83
N VAL A 255 -1.09 4.84 -20.74
CA VAL A 255 -2.03 3.86 -20.17
C VAL A 255 -3.21 4.54 -19.51
N LEU A 256 -2.95 5.65 -18.79
CA LEU A 256 -3.98 6.45 -18.13
C LEU A 256 -4.92 7.11 -19.16
N GLU A 257 -4.35 7.76 -20.17
CA GLU A 257 -5.10 8.41 -21.25
C GLU A 257 -6.03 7.41 -21.97
N ASN A 258 -5.50 6.23 -22.32
CA ASN A 258 -6.32 5.17 -22.91
C ASN A 258 -7.45 4.72 -21.98
N ALA A 259 -7.17 4.58 -20.67
CA ALA A 259 -8.20 4.17 -19.72
C ALA A 259 -9.33 5.21 -19.59
N ILE A 260 -9.02 6.50 -19.65
CA ILE A 260 -10.00 7.58 -19.64
C ILE A 260 -10.83 7.54 -20.92
N ASN A 261 -10.19 7.42 -22.09
CA ASN A 261 -10.89 7.32 -23.39
C ASN A 261 -11.82 6.12 -23.47
N GLU A 262 -11.42 4.99 -22.87
CA GLU A 262 -12.24 3.76 -22.79
C GLU A 262 -13.30 3.82 -21.69
N LYS A 263 -13.34 4.89 -20.89
CA LYS A 263 -14.22 5.02 -19.71
C LYS A 263 -14.00 3.89 -18.68
N LYS A 264 -12.74 3.48 -18.51
CA LYS A 264 -12.28 2.44 -17.57
C LYS A 264 -11.58 3.07 -16.34
N ILE A 265 -12.17 4.14 -15.83
CA ILE A 265 -11.81 4.77 -14.57
C ILE A 265 -12.98 4.67 -13.58
N ILE A 266 -12.68 4.87 -12.29
CA ILE A 266 -13.68 4.83 -11.22
C ILE A 266 -14.65 6.01 -11.36
N ASP A 267 -15.94 5.69 -11.34
CA ASP A 267 -17.03 6.60 -11.07
C ASP A 267 -17.43 6.49 -9.59
N TYR A 268 -17.05 7.48 -8.82
CA TYR A 268 -17.31 7.47 -7.37
C TYR A 268 -18.81 7.50 -7.03
N SER A 269 -19.67 7.99 -7.92
CA SER A 269 -21.12 7.97 -7.70
C SER A 269 -21.69 6.55 -7.75
N LYS A 270 -21.17 5.71 -8.64
CA LYS A 270 -21.54 4.29 -8.72
C LYS A 270 -21.03 3.51 -7.51
N TYR A 271 -19.79 3.81 -7.07
CA TYR A 271 -19.25 3.22 -5.83
C TYR A 271 -20.13 3.60 -4.63
N GLU A 272 -20.48 4.87 -4.49
CA GLU A 272 -21.35 5.36 -3.41
C GLU A 272 -22.68 4.62 -3.39
N LEU A 273 -23.37 4.56 -4.52
CA LEU A 273 -24.67 3.91 -4.63
C LEU A 273 -24.61 2.42 -4.27
N SER A 274 -23.62 1.70 -4.81
CA SER A 274 -23.46 0.27 -4.55
C SER A 274 -23.08 -0.03 -3.10
N LEU A 275 -22.26 0.82 -2.48
CA LEU A 275 -21.90 0.74 -1.07
C LEU A 275 -23.12 1.00 -0.17
N LEU A 276 -23.85 2.08 -0.41
CA LEU A 276 -25.06 2.40 0.36
C LEU A 276 -26.12 1.30 0.23
N PHE A 277 -26.31 0.75 -0.97
CA PHE A 277 -27.20 -0.41 -1.16
C PHE A 277 -26.78 -1.57 -0.25
N LYS A 278 -25.51 -1.97 -0.27
CA LYS A 278 -25.03 -3.08 0.57
C LYS A 278 -25.21 -2.79 2.05
N LEU A 279 -24.83 -1.61 2.51
CA LEU A 279 -24.92 -1.24 3.94
C LEU A 279 -26.36 -1.20 4.44
N ARG A 280 -27.32 -0.74 3.61
CA ARG A 280 -28.75 -0.70 3.98
C ARG A 280 -29.39 -2.08 4.13
N THR A 281 -28.79 -3.11 3.54
CA THR A 281 -29.27 -4.51 3.67
C THR A 281 -28.64 -5.26 4.84
N MET A 282 -27.65 -4.66 5.54
CA MET A 282 -26.96 -5.30 6.65
C MET A 282 -27.69 -5.12 7.98
N SER A 283 -27.65 -6.17 8.81
CA SER A 283 -28.08 -6.13 10.21
C SER A 283 -26.97 -5.60 11.13
N VAL A 284 -27.32 -5.30 12.39
CA VAL A 284 -26.34 -4.91 13.42
C VAL A 284 -25.37 -6.05 13.71
N GLU A 285 -25.85 -7.30 13.71
CA GLU A 285 -25.05 -8.50 13.93
C GLU A 285 -24.01 -8.68 12.84
N GLU A 286 -24.37 -8.50 11.56
CA GLU A 286 -23.43 -8.55 10.45
C GLU A 286 -22.38 -7.43 10.54
N LEU A 287 -22.78 -6.22 10.95
CA LEU A 287 -21.85 -5.11 11.15
C LEU A 287 -20.87 -5.38 12.30
N ARG A 288 -21.30 -6.08 13.35
CA ARG A 288 -20.45 -6.46 14.50
C ARG A 288 -19.33 -7.42 14.11
N GLU A 289 -19.54 -8.28 13.09
CA GLU A 289 -18.53 -9.22 12.60
C GLU A 289 -17.46 -8.59 11.71
N LEU A 290 -17.61 -7.32 11.33
CA LEU A 290 -16.62 -6.61 10.50
C LEU A 290 -15.33 -6.36 11.29
N PRO A 291 -14.16 -6.45 10.62
CA PRO A 291 -12.89 -6.04 11.20
C PRO A 291 -12.95 -4.59 11.72
N ASP A 292 -12.22 -4.33 12.80
CA ASP A 292 -12.13 -3.01 13.45
C ASP A 292 -13.45 -2.45 14.02
N VAL A 293 -14.55 -3.22 14.04
CA VAL A 293 -15.81 -2.85 14.70
C VAL A 293 -15.81 -3.39 16.12
N ASN A 294 -15.88 -2.49 17.09
CA ASN A 294 -15.93 -2.77 18.53
C ASN A 294 -16.64 -1.62 19.27
N GLU A 295 -16.93 -1.82 20.55
CA GLU A 295 -17.38 -0.77 21.48
C GLU A 295 -18.67 -0.03 21.05
N GLY A 296 -19.60 -0.73 20.41
CA GLY A 296 -20.87 -0.16 19.97
C GLY A 296 -20.80 0.61 18.65
N LEU A 297 -19.67 0.54 17.91
CA LEU A 297 -19.53 1.18 16.60
C LEU A 297 -20.52 0.60 15.58
N GLU A 298 -20.91 -0.66 15.70
CA GLU A 298 -21.94 -1.32 14.88
C GLU A 298 -23.28 -0.57 14.92
N TYR A 299 -23.73 -0.15 16.11
CA TYR A 299 -24.96 0.62 16.25
C TYR A 299 -24.85 2.00 15.62
N ARG A 300 -23.69 2.66 15.82
CA ARG A 300 -23.45 3.96 15.23
C ARG A 300 -23.43 3.91 13.69
N ILE A 301 -22.81 2.87 13.11
CA ILE A 301 -22.81 2.65 11.65
C ILE A 301 -24.25 2.39 11.18
N TYR A 302 -24.97 1.52 11.87
CA TYR A 302 -26.35 1.17 11.52
C TYR A 302 -27.27 2.39 11.46
N GLU A 303 -27.23 3.23 12.49
CA GLU A 303 -28.01 4.47 12.56
C GLU A 303 -27.57 5.49 11.50
N ALA A 304 -26.26 5.66 11.31
CA ALA A 304 -25.72 6.57 10.29
C ALA A 304 -26.17 6.17 8.88
N VAL A 305 -26.15 4.87 8.55
CA VAL A 305 -26.57 4.35 7.22
C VAL A 305 -28.04 4.68 6.94
N ARG A 306 -28.92 4.60 7.92
CA ARG A 306 -30.36 4.86 7.77
C ARG A 306 -30.67 6.35 7.63
N ASN A 307 -29.81 7.17 8.17
CA ASN A 307 -29.99 8.63 8.20
C ASN A 307 -29.10 9.37 7.18
N SER A 308 -28.43 8.64 6.25
CA SER A 308 -27.55 9.23 5.24
C SER A 308 -28.03 8.90 3.83
N THR A 309 -27.86 9.89 2.94
CA THR A 309 -28.18 9.78 1.50
C THR A 309 -26.93 9.80 0.63
N SER A 310 -25.76 10.18 1.19
CA SER A 310 -24.47 10.19 0.49
C SER A 310 -23.35 9.55 1.33
N TYR A 311 -22.26 9.21 0.67
CA TYR A 311 -21.06 8.66 1.33
C TYR A 311 -20.41 9.67 2.28
N ASN A 312 -20.33 10.93 1.87
CA ASN A 312 -19.75 11.97 2.70
C ASN A 312 -20.56 12.20 3.97
N GLU A 313 -21.89 12.30 3.86
CA GLU A 313 -22.79 12.41 5.00
C GLU A 313 -22.67 11.21 5.95
N LEU A 314 -22.56 10.00 5.40
CA LEU A 314 -22.34 8.78 6.17
C LEU A 314 -21.02 8.84 6.96
N LEU A 315 -19.93 9.25 6.31
CA LEU A 315 -18.63 9.39 6.97
C LEU A 315 -18.67 10.41 8.10
N GLU A 316 -19.30 11.56 7.89
CA GLU A 316 -19.43 12.62 8.91
C GLU A 316 -20.22 12.15 10.13
N LYS A 317 -21.33 11.42 9.94
CA LYS A 317 -22.14 10.88 11.04
C LYS A 317 -21.44 9.80 11.86
N ILE A 318 -20.59 8.97 11.21
CA ILE A 318 -19.84 7.95 11.91
C ILE A 318 -18.61 8.53 12.61
N LYS A 319 -17.93 9.54 12.01
CA LYS A 319 -16.69 10.13 12.50
C LYS A 319 -16.81 10.68 13.91
N THR A 320 -15.79 10.42 14.73
CA THR A 320 -15.60 11.01 16.06
C THR A 320 -14.11 11.30 16.28
N LYS A 321 -13.74 11.90 17.41
CA LYS A 321 -12.32 12.00 17.83
C LYS A 321 -11.65 10.62 17.96
N ARG A 322 -12.43 9.58 18.28
CA ARG A 322 -11.96 8.20 18.50
C ARG A 322 -11.80 7.40 17.19
N TYR A 323 -12.61 7.69 16.17
CA TYR A 323 -12.64 6.94 14.91
C TYR A 323 -12.14 7.81 13.76
N THR A 324 -10.94 7.48 13.22
CA THR A 324 -10.36 8.17 12.07
C THR A 324 -11.12 7.86 10.78
N LEU A 325 -11.12 8.78 9.81
CA LEU A 325 -11.77 8.57 8.52
C LEU A 325 -11.24 7.32 7.79
N SER A 326 -9.93 7.07 7.83
CA SER A 326 -9.34 5.89 7.18
C SER A 326 -9.82 4.59 7.82
N ARG A 327 -10.01 4.55 9.16
CA ARG A 327 -10.62 3.38 9.84
C ARG A 327 -12.04 3.17 9.37
N ILE A 328 -12.86 4.22 9.34
CA ILE A 328 -14.26 4.13 8.92
C ILE A 328 -14.35 3.64 7.47
N ARG A 329 -13.57 4.23 6.55
CA ARG A 329 -13.55 3.83 5.14
C ARG A 329 -13.20 2.35 4.96
N ARG A 330 -12.20 1.83 5.68
CA ARG A 330 -11.86 0.40 5.65
C ARG A 330 -13.00 -0.48 6.14
N ILE A 331 -13.66 -0.11 7.25
CA ILE A 331 -14.82 -0.85 7.78
C ILE A 331 -15.93 -0.90 6.73
N LEU A 332 -16.27 0.24 6.11
CA LEU A 332 -17.30 0.30 5.09
C LEU A 332 -16.94 -0.50 3.84
N LEU A 333 -15.67 -0.49 3.42
CA LEU A 333 -15.18 -1.33 2.33
C LEU A 333 -15.26 -2.82 2.70
N PHE A 334 -14.90 -3.20 3.91
CA PHE A 334 -15.02 -4.58 4.38
C PHE A 334 -16.48 -5.04 4.43
N ALA A 335 -17.41 -4.16 4.82
CA ALA A 335 -18.84 -4.41 4.71
C ALA A 335 -19.27 -4.65 3.26
N TYR A 336 -18.82 -3.79 2.34
CA TYR A 336 -19.12 -3.89 0.91
C TYR A 336 -18.69 -5.23 0.31
N LEU A 337 -17.49 -5.69 0.67
CA LEU A 337 -16.90 -6.92 0.13
C LEU A 337 -17.20 -8.17 0.98
N GLY A 338 -17.76 -8.02 2.17
CA GLY A 338 -18.11 -9.13 3.06
C GLY A 338 -16.91 -9.75 3.78
N VAL A 339 -15.97 -8.94 4.23
CA VAL A 339 -14.81 -9.39 5.01
C VAL A 339 -15.17 -9.49 6.47
N THR A 340 -14.87 -10.64 7.10
CA THR A 340 -15.05 -10.86 8.54
C THR A 340 -13.74 -10.70 9.31
N LYS A 341 -13.86 -10.54 10.65
CA LYS A 341 -12.70 -10.53 11.57
C LYS A 341 -11.83 -11.77 11.41
N GLU A 342 -12.46 -12.92 11.26
CA GLU A 342 -11.77 -14.21 11.11
C GLU A 342 -10.94 -14.24 9.81
N LEU A 343 -11.55 -13.84 8.69
CA LEU A 343 -10.89 -13.88 7.38
C LEU A 343 -9.66 -12.96 7.34
N LEU A 344 -9.73 -11.78 7.95
CA LEU A 344 -8.60 -10.86 8.00
C LEU A 344 -7.43 -11.38 8.86
N LYS A 345 -7.69 -12.28 9.83
CA LYS A 345 -6.63 -12.86 10.68
C LYS A 345 -5.80 -13.90 9.97
N THR A 346 -6.29 -14.50 8.88
CA THR A 346 -5.52 -15.51 8.13
C THR A 346 -4.22 -14.92 7.57
N PRO A 347 -3.10 -15.67 7.52
CA PRO A 347 -1.88 -15.19 6.86
C PRO A 347 -2.06 -15.12 5.35
N VAL A 348 -1.18 -14.36 4.67
CA VAL A 348 -1.14 -14.34 3.19
C VAL A 348 -0.82 -15.74 2.67
N PRO A 349 -1.68 -16.33 1.82
CA PRO A 349 -1.58 -17.75 1.50
C PRO A 349 -0.79 -18.07 0.21
N TYR A 350 -0.48 -17.08 -0.62
CA TYR A 350 0.20 -17.29 -1.91
C TYR A 350 0.89 -16.03 -2.43
N ILE A 351 1.75 -16.21 -3.41
CA ILE A 351 2.38 -15.17 -4.22
C ILE A 351 1.66 -15.16 -5.58
N ARG A 352 0.93 -14.09 -5.90
CA ARG A 352 0.25 -13.96 -7.18
C ARG A 352 1.00 -13.02 -8.10
N VAL A 353 1.36 -13.51 -9.30
CA VAL A 353 2.04 -12.74 -10.33
C VAL A 353 1.02 -11.98 -11.19
N LEU A 354 1.17 -10.66 -11.29
CA LEU A 354 0.34 -9.79 -12.14
C LEU A 354 1.02 -9.50 -13.48
N GLY A 355 2.35 -9.33 -13.47
CA GLY A 355 3.10 -9.09 -14.69
C GLY A 355 4.60 -8.99 -14.46
N PHE A 356 5.37 -9.07 -15.54
CA PHE A 356 6.82 -8.97 -15.54
C PHE A 356 7.37 -8.55 -16.91
N ASN A 357 8.60 -8.03 -16.92
CA ASN A 357 9.45 -7.89 -18.10
C ASN A 357 10.50 -9.02 -18.15
N GLU A 358 11.44 -8.97 -19.10
CA GLU A 358 12.48 -9.99 -19.27
C GLU A 358 13.33 -10.21 -18.01
N LYS A 359 13.73 -9.13 -17.31
CA LYS A 359 14.47 -9.22 -16.03
C LYS A 359 13.62 -9.85 -14.93
N GLY A 360 12.34 -9.44 -14.84
CA GLY A 360 11.38 -10.00 -13.90
C GLY A 360 11.09 -11.48 -14.17
N ALA A 361 11.06 -11.93 -15.42
CA ALA A 361 10.94 -13.34 -15.78
C ALA A 361 12.12 -14.16 -15.28
N SER A 362 13.33 -13.63 -15.45
CA SER A 362 14.57 -14.27 -14.96
C SER A 362 14.58 -14.38 -13.43
N LEU A 363 14.22 -13.30 -12.73
CA LEU A 363 14.09 -13.28 -11.28
C LEU A 363 13.00 -14.28 -10.81
N LEU A 364 11.83 -14.28 -11.45
CA LEU A 364 10.74 -15.19 -11.10
C LEU A 364 11.15 -16.67 -11.25
N LYS A 365 11.94 -16.98 -12.26
CA LYS A 365 12.50 -18.34 -12.43
C LYS A 365 13.41 -18.73 -11.27
N GLU A 366 14.29 -17.82 -10.84
CA GLU A 366 15.15 -18.04 -9.66
C GLU A 366 14.33 -18.22 -8.38
N CYS A 367 13.34 -17.35 -8.16
CA CYS A 367 12.51 -17.39 -6.96
C CYS A 367 11.63 -18.64 -6.89
N LYS A 368 11.19 -19.19 -8.02
CA LYS A 368 10.25 -20.32 -8.08
C LYS A 368 10.73 -21.55 -7.30
N GLU A 369 12.03 -21.80 -7.25
CA GLU A 369 12.63 -22.92 -6.53
C GLU A 369 12.85 -22.62 -5.03
N LYS A 370 12.87 -21.33 -4.66
CA LYS A 370 13.21 -20.86 -3.30
C LYS A 370 11.99 -20.36 -2.52
N ALA A 371 10.89 -20.10 -3.20
CA ALA A 371 9.70 -19.48 -2.62
C ALA A 371 9.09 -20.33 -1.50
N LYS A 372 8.73 -19.66 -0.39
CA LYS A 372 8.12 -20.28 0.79
C LYS A 372 6.60 -20.45 0.64
N LEU A 373 5.97 -19.71 -0.26
CA LEU A 373 4.54 -19.76 -0.55
C LEU A 373 4.28 -20.21 -2.00
N PRO A 374 3.13 -20.82 -2.27
CA PRO A 374 2.74 -21.20 -3.63
C PRO A 374 2.73 -19.99 -4.56
N ILE A 375 3.30 -20.11 -5.77
CA ILE A 375 3.27 -19.07 -6.78
C ILE A 375 2.10 -19.34 -7.73
N VAL A 376 1.18 -18.38 -7.84
CA VAL A 376 0.01 -18.41 -8.72
C VAL A 376 0.27 -17.52 -9.93
N THR A 377 0.33 -18.12 -11.11
CA THR A 377 0.52 -17.42 -12.39
C THR A 377 -0.69 -17.56 -13.32
N ARG A 378 -1.55 -18.56 -13.09
CA ARG A 378 -2.72 -18.88 -13.91
C ARG A 378 -3.76 -19.63 -13.09
N PRO A 379 -5.03 -19.66 -13.52
CA PRO A 379 -6.12 -20.27 -12.76
C PRO A 379 -5.88 -21.73 -12.38
N LYS A 380 -5.20 -22.51 -13.22
CA LYS A 380 -4.90 -23.91 -12.90
C LYS A 380 -3.98 -24.10 -11.66
N ASP A 381 -3.21 -23.07 -11.27
CA ASP A 381 -2.33 -23.14 -10.13
C ASP A 381 -3.12 -23.11 -8.79
N LEU A 382 -4.39 -22.63 -8.82
CA LEU A 382 -5.29 -22.57 -7.67
C LEU A 382 -5.57 -23.93 -7.03
N LYS A 383 -5.49 -25.01 -7.80
CA LYS A 383 -5.64 -26.38 -7.27
C LYS A 383 -4.59 -26.75 -6.23
N ASN A 384 -3.44 -26.05 -6.24
CA ASN A 384 -2.34 -26.27 -5.30
C ASN A 384 -2.49 -25.47 -4.01
N LEU A 385 -3.51 -24.61 -3.90
CA LEU A 385 -3.81 -23.83 -2.72
C LEU A 385 -4.59 -24.64 -1.70
N ASP A 386 -4.34 -24.38 -0.43
CA ASP A 386 -5.17 -24.86 0.66
C ASP A 386 -6.56 -24.17 0.65
N GLU A 387 -7.41 -24.51 1.60
CA GLU A 387 -8.75 -23.95 1.73
C GLU A 387 -8.71 -22.42 1.95
N ASN A 388 -7.80 -21.93 2.80
CA ASN A 388 -7.63 -20.50 3.04
C ASN A 388 -7.19 -19.76 1.79
N GLY A 389 -6.25 -20.31 1.04
CA GLY A 389 -5.80 -19.73 -0.23
C GLY A 389 -6.92 -19.63 -1.25
N ARG A 390 -7.77 -20.66 -1.36
CA ARG A 390 -8.95 -20.62 -2.24
C ARG A 390 -9.96 -19.57 -1.80
N ARG A 391 -10.29 -19.49 -0.51
CA ARG A 391 -11.20 -18.46 0.05
C ARG A 391 -10.70 -17.03 -0.21
N ILE A 392 -9.39 -16.78 -0.02
CA ILE A 392 -8.81 -15.46 -0.32
C ILE A 392 -8.89 -15.17 -1.83
N PHE A 393 -8.61 -16.13 -2.70
CA PHE A 393 -8.70 -15.92 -4.14
C PHE A 393 -10.15 -15.69 -4.61
N GLU A 394 -11.12 -16.41 -4.07
CA GLU A 394 -12.55 -16.17 -4.32
C GLU A 394 -12.97 -14.76 -3.90
N LEU A 395 -12.41 -14.27 -2.79
CA LEU A 395 -12.64 -12.89 -2.35
C LEU A 395 -12.00 -11.87 -3.31
N GLU A 396 -10.82 -12.15 -3.87
CA GLU A 396 -10.23 -11.31 -4.93
C GLU A 396 -11.11 -11.27 -6.19
N CYS A 397 -11.67 -12.42 -6.60
CA CYS A 397 -12.63 -12.48 -7.71
C CYS A 397 -13.85 -11.61 -7.44
N LYS A 398 -14.47 -11.75 -6.27
CA LYS A 398 -15.60 -10.93 -5.84
C LYS A 398 -15.23 -9.44 -5.79
N ALA A 399 -14.06 -9.11 -5.24
CA ALA A 399 -13.57 -7.75 -5.19
C ALA A 399 -13.41 -7.16 -6.60
N ARG A 400 -12.89 -7.92 -7.56
CA ARG A 400 -12.77 -7.51 -8.96
C ARG A 400 -14.14 -7.26 -9.61
N ASP A 401 -15.09 -8.16 -9.41
CA ASP A 401 -16.41 -8.04 -10.00
C ASP A 401 -17.17 -6.83 -9.43
N LEU A 402 -17.10 -6.61 -8.11
CA LEU A 402 -17.73 -5.44 -7.49
C LEU A 402 -17.01 -4.13 -7.83
N TYR A 403 -15.67 -4.14 -7.97
CA TYR A 403 -14.92 -2.99 -8.47
C TYR A 403 -15.37 -2.61 -9.89
N SER A 404 -15.62 -3.60 -10.74
CA SER A 404 -16.02 -3.35 -12.11
C SER A 404 -17.35 -2.59 -12.22
N LEU A 405 -18.27 -2.80 -11.30
CA LEU A 405 -19.53 -2.04 -11.22
C LEU A 405 -19.32 -0.55 -10.92
N CYS A 406 -18.20 -0.21 -10.31
CA CYS A 406 -17.84 1.18 -10.00
C CYS A 406 -17.10 1.87 -11.16
N LEU A 407 -16.84 1.21 -12.28
CA LEU A 407 -16.27 1.84 -13.48
C LEU A 407 -17.33 2.65 -14.23
N GLU A 408 -16.92 3.71 -14.90
CA GLU A 408 -17.80 4.47 -15.79
C GLU A 408 -18.41 3.56 -16.87
N ASN A 409 -17.60 2.65 -17.43
CA ASN A 409 -18.05 1.57 -18.31
C ASN A 409 -17.71 0.20 -17.66
N PRO A 410 -18.69 -0.49 -17.03
CA PRO A 410 -18.45 -1.74 -16.30
C PRO A 410 -17.91 -2.88 -17.20
N ASP A 411 -17.18 -3.79 -16.57
CA ASP A 411 -16.77 -5.06 -17.16
C ASP A 411 -17.74 -6.18 -16.79
N ILE A 412 -17.68 -7.29 -17.54
CA ILE A 412 -18.37 -8.53 -17.15
C ILE A 412 -17.67 -9.19 -15.95
N CYS A 413 -18.39 -10.02 -15.20
CA CYS A 413 -17.83 -10.81 -14.09
C CYS A 413 -16.80 -11.85 -14.57
N GLY A 414 -15.96 -12.32 -13.63
CA GLY A 414 -15.02 -13.41 -13.85
C GLY A 414 -13.72 -13.02 -14.52
N LYS A 415 -13.44 -11.73 -14.70
CA LYS A 415 -12.18 -11.27 -15.30
C LYS A 415 -10.96 -11.70 -14.52
N GLU A 416 -11.06 -11.84 -13.20
CA GLU A 416 -9.96 -12.30 -12.34
C GLU A 416 -9.45 -13.70 -12.73
N MET A 417 -10.35 -14.54 -13.26
CA MET A 417 -10.05 -15.90 -13.73
C MET A 417 -9.58 -15.97 -15.18
N THR A 418 -9.87 -14.96 -15.98
CA THR A 418 -9.68 -15.03 -17.46
C THR A 418 -8.57 -14.11 -17.96
N GLU A 419 -8.24 -13.05 -17.21
CA GLU A 419 -7.16 -12.13 -17.60
C GLU A 419 -5.79 -12.81 -17.50
N LYS A 420 -4.95 -12.52 -18.50
CA LYS A 420 -3.59 -13.07 -18.59
C LYS A 420 -2.61 -12.15 -17.84
N ILE A 421 -1.52 -12.74 -17.37
CA ILE A 421 -0.36 -12.02 -16.86
C ILE A 421 0.14 -11.05 -17.92
N ILE A 422 0.53 -9.86 -17.51
CA ILE A 422 1.10 -8.84 -18.38
C ILE A 422 2.59 -9.14 -18.59
N ILE A 423 2.98 -9.29 -19.84
CA ILE A 423 4.38 -9.52 -20.25
C ILE A 423 4.78 -8.36 -21.16
N LEU A 424 5.91 -7.69 -20.81
CA LEU A 424 6.49 -6.59 -21.57
C LEU A 424 7.89 -6.95 -22.07
#